data_5027b0274d14bbb5f02dce1a8b897614
#
_entry.id   5027b0274d14bbb5f02dce1a8b897614
#
_cell.length_a   1.000
_cell.length_b   1.000
_cell.length_c   1.000
_cell.angle_alpha   90.00
_cell.angle_beta   90.00
_cell.angle_gamma   90.00
#
_symmetry.space_group_name_H-M   'P 1'
#
loop_
_entity.id
_entity.type
_entity.pdbx_description
1 polymer ?
#
loop_
_entity_poly.entity_id
_entity_poly.type
_entity_poly.pdbx_seq_one_letter_code
_entity_poly.pdbx_strand_id
1 'polypeptide(L)'
;MRALWTFLVVLGAASAQWDPNVANGRSAMVHLFEWKWNDIAAECERFLAPKGYAGVQVSPPNENLAIPSDNRPWWERYQPVSYRLITRSGDEAAFTDMVNRCNNVGVRIYVDAVINHMSATQGGQTGVGGSSPSAYNYPDVPYGQNDFHWPPCSVTNYQDANNVRNCELTGLQDLNDGSDYVRGKISEYMNKLIGIGVAGFRIDAAKHMWPDNLAKIYGALSNLNSNYFGSGKRPFIYQEVIDPGTEAVKKTEYIGMGRVCEFTYGSQLAPCFRRKNLMKWLVNFGEEWGMVNGNNALVFIDNHDNQRGHGGGGDVLTFREPRLYKMATAFMLAWPYGFPRVMSSYEFNLDKDGPPQDSNNNIISPTINSDDSCARPWVCEHRWRQIYNMVGFRNNAGLTAMANWWDNGGYQIAFSRGNTGFIAINNEANSNLKQTLKTGLPGGKYCDVISGDVNGNSCTGSTITVNGDGTAYIEILTSADDGVVAIHTGAKIA
;
A
#
# COMPACT_ATOMS: atom_id res chain seq x y z
N MET A 1 -57.83 11.09 10.81
CA MET A 1 -56.57 10.48 11.21
C MET A 1 -55.78 10.13 9.97
N ARG A 2 -54.77 10.94 9.63
CA ARG A 2 -53.85 10.63 8.52
C ARG A 2 -52.58 10.06 9.13
N ALA A 3 -52.29 8.81 8.79
CA ALA A 3 -51.07 8.16 9.22
C ALA A 3 -49.88 8.73 8.42
N LEU A 4 -48.93 9.37 9.11
CA LEU A 4 -47.61 9.72 8.58
C LEU A 4 -46.77 8.43 8.57
N TRP A 5 -46.41 7.97 7.40
CA TRP A 5 -45.38 6.96 7.20
C TRP A 5 -44.02 7.64 7.17
N THR A 6 -43.25 7.51 8.24
CA THR A 6 -41.88 7.98 8.30
C THR A 6 -41.01 6.94 7.55
N PHE A 7 -40.52 7.33 6.37
CA PHE A 7 -39.46 6.58 5.70
C PHE A 7 -38.15 6.79 6.48
N LEU A 8 -37.73 5.79 7.23
CA LEU A 8 -36.37 5.71 7.75
C LEU A 8 -35.47 5.33 6.57
N VAL A 9 -34.80 6.32 5.98
CA VAL A 9 -33.69 6.07 5.02
C VAL A 9 -32.52 5.53 5.84
N VAL A 10 -32.22 4.25 5.64
CA VAL A 10 -31.00 3.62 6.20
C VAL A 10 -29.81 4.16 5.42
N LEU A 11 -29.22 5.26 5.87
CA LEU A 11 -27.94 5.84 5.40
C LEU A 11 -26.73 5.15 6.06
N GLY A 12 -26.79 3.84 6.32
CA GLY A 12 -25.79 3.13 7.11
C GLY A 12 -24.76 2.30 6.33
N ALA A 13 -24.92 2.14 5.01
CA ALA A 13 -24.09 1.15 4.29
C ALA A 13 -22.91 1.73 3.49
N ALA A 14 -22.84 3.04 3.26
CA ALA A 14 -21.86 3.62 2.33
C ALA A 14 -20.48 3.91 2.92
N SER A 15 -20.31 4.04 4.25
CA SER A 15 -19.02 4.45 4.85
C SER A 15 -18.10 3.28 5.23
N ALA A 16 -18.52 2.04 5.10
CA ALA A 16 -17.83 0.89 5.67
C ALA A 16 -16.63 0.40 4.83
N GLN A 17 -16.60 0.65 3.52
CA GLN A 17 -15.53 0.18 2.61
C GLN A 17 -14.29 1.09 2.59
N TRP A 18 -14.33 2.24 3.26
CA TRP A 18 -13.18 3.12 3.50
C TRP A 18 -12.41 2.79 4.78
N ASP A 19 -13.01 1.98 5.67
CA ASP A 19 -12.38 1.57 6.93
C ASP A 19 -11.43 0.40 6.67
N PRO A 20 -10.11 0.56 6.92
CA PRO A 20 -9.15 -0.52 6.74
C PRO A 20 -9.29 -1.64 7.79
N ASN A 21 -10.23 -1.56 8.72
CA ASN A 21 -10.53 -2.58 9.74
C ASN A 21 -9.30 -2.99 10.58
N VAL A 22 -8.42 -2.05 10.83
CA VAL A 22 -7.16 -2.27 11.57
C VAL A 22 -7.41 -2.54 13.05
N ALA A 23 -6.45 -3.17 13.71
CA ALA A 23 -6.44 -3.24 15.17
C ALA A 23 -6.21 -1.84 15.76
N ASN A 24 -6.78 -1.59 16.96
CA ASN A 24 -6.70 -0.29 17.61
C ASN A 24 -5.27 0.23 17.74
N GLY A 25 -5.08 1.50 17.38
CA GLY A 25 -3.80 2.19 17.45
C GLY A 25 -2.86 1.95 16.26
N ARG A 26 -3.21 1.09 15.31
CA ARG A 26 -2.39 0.84 14.11
C ARG A 26 -2.90 1.63 12.91
N SER A 27 -1.99 2.14 12.06
CA SER A 27 -2.37 3.08 11.01
C SER A 27 -1.51 3.07 9.74
N ALA A 28 -0.66 2.06 9.54
CA ALA A 28 0.16 1.91 8.34
C ALA A 28 0.26 0.44 7.94
N MET A 29 0.14 0.15 6.63
CA MET A 29 0.34 -1.18 6.08
C MET A 29 1.67 -1.30 5.34
N VAL A 30 2.08 -2.53 5.06
CA VAL A 30 3.20 -2.85 4.18
C VAL A 30 2.75 -3.70 3.01
N HIS A 31 3.35 -3.53 1.84
CA HIS A 31 3.24 -4.46 0.71
C HIS A 31 4.45 -5.40 0.74
N LEU A 32 4.25 -6.65 1.16
CA LEU A 32 5.27 -7.70 1.10
C LEU A 32 5.23 -8.36 -0.29
N PHE A 33 5.85 -7.68 -1.26
CA PHE A 33 5.76 -8.04 -2.67
C PHE A 33 6.46 -9.38 -2.95
N GLU A 34 5.72 -10.35 -3.48
CA GLU A 34 6.16 -11.68 -3.87
C GLU A 34 6.62 -12.62 -2.74
N TRP A 35 6.36 -12.27 -1.49
CA TRP A 35 6.69 -13.14 -0.37
C TRP A 35 5.83 -14.41 -0.35
N LYS A 36 6.39 -15.52 0.16
CA LYS A 36 5.63 -16.73 0.42
C LYS A 36 4.69 -16.57 1.61
N TRP A 37 3.57 -17.28 1.59
CA TRP A 37 2.55 -17.16 2.64
C TRP A 37 3.09 -17.51 4.02
N ASN A 38 3.89 -18.58 4.13
CA ASN A 38 4.50 -18.97 5.40
C ASN A 38 5.48 -17.93 5.94
N ASP A 39 6.21 -17.25 5.05
CA ASP A 39 7.15 -16.20 5.43
C ASP A 39 6.40 -14.95 5.92
N ILE A 40 5.28 -14.60 5.29
CA ILE A 40 4.39 -13.51 5.73
C ILE A 40 3.79 -13.83 7.10
N ALA A 41 3.32 -15.06 7.32
CA ALA A 41 2.80 -15.48 8.62
C ALA A 41 3.83 -15.29 9.75
N ALA A 42 5.04 -15.77 9.52
CA ALA A 42 6.15 -15.58 10.47
C ALA A 42 6.50 -14.11 10.66
N GLU A 43 6.45 -13.31 9.59
CA GLU A 43 6.74 -11.87 9.63
C GLU A 43 5.68 -11.10 10.41
N CYS A 44 4.40 -11.47 10.28
CA CYS A 44 3.33 -10.90 11.10
C CYS A 44 3.61 -11.06 12.60
N GLU A 45 4.05 -12.26 13.01
CA GLU A 45 4.27 -12.60 14.41
C GLU A 45 5.57 -12.00 14.97
N ARG A 46 6.68 -12.18 14.24
CA ARG A 46 8.02 -11.81 14.75
C ARG A 46 8.34 -10.33 14.64
N PHE A 47 7.76 -9.61 13.67
CA PHE A 47 8.15 -8.25 13.37
C PHE A 47 6.99 -7.26 13.23
N LEU A 48 6.02 -7.53 12.34
CA LEU A 48 5.00 -6.55 11.99
C LEU A 48 4.10 -6.20 13.19
N ALA A 49 3.65 -7.21 13.95
CA ALA A 49 2.83 -6.97 15.13
C ALA A 49 3.61 -6.25 16.24
N PRO A 50 4.84 -6.66 16.63
CA PRO A 50 5.66 -5.92 17.58
C PRO A 50 5.98 -4.48 17.16
N LYS A 51 6.17 -4.21 15.88
CA LYS A 51 6.45 -2.87 15.34
C LYS A 51 5.18 -2.06 15.03
N GLY A 52 3.99 -2.63 15.27
CA GLY A 52 2.72 -1.91 15.19
C GLY A 52 2.20 -1.68 13.76
N TYR A 53 2.61 -2.48 12.78
CA TYR A 53 2.02 -2.45 11.44
C TYR A 53 0.55 -2.87 11.48
N ALA A 54 -0.29 -2.17 10.72
CA ALA A 54 -1.73 -2.41 10.67
C ALA A 54 -2.10 -3.63 9.82
N GLY A 55 -1.33 -3.90 8.76
CA GLY A 55 -1.61 -5.00 7.86
C GLY A 55 -0.61 -5.14 6.73
N VAL A 56 -0.85 -6.16 5.92
CA VAL A 56 -0.04 -6.55 4.77
C VAL A 56 -0.91 -6.58 3.51
N GLN A 57 -0.50 -5.86 2.46
CA GLN A 57 -0.93 -6.17 1.12
C GLN A 57 -0.11 -7.35 0.62
N VAL A 58 -0.78 -8.41 0.17
CA VAL A 58 -0.16 -9.59 -0.42
C VAL A 58 -0.31 -9.57 -1.94
N SER A 59 0.64 -10.16 -2.67
CA SER A 59 0.55 -10.38 -4.11
C SER A 59 -0.65 -11.28 -4.45
N PRO A 60 -1.19 -11.25 -5.70
CA PRO A 60 -2.38 -11.99 -6.06
C PRO A 60 -2.33 -13.46 -5.65
N PRO A 61 -3.30 -13.98 -4.88
CA PRO A 61 -3.27 -15.36 -4.38
C PRO A 61 -3.90 -16.40 -5.35
N ASN A 62 -4.58 -15.92 -6.38
CA ASN A 62 -5.21 -16.79 -7.38
C ASN A 62 -4.19 -17.35 -8.37
N GLU A 63 -4.51 -18.49 -8.97
CA GLU A 63 -3.66 -19.15 -9.95
C GLU A 63 -3.41 -18.26 -11.15
N ASN A 64 -2.14 -18.10 -11.49
CA ASN A 64 -1.66 -17.33 -12.62
C ASN A 64 -0.94 -18.20 -13.66
N LEU A 65 -0.79 -17.65 -14.87
CA LEU A 65 -0.01 -18.26 -15.94
C LEU A 65 1.44 -18.46 -15.52
N ALA A 66 2.03 -19.63 -15.80
CA ALA A 66 3.45 -19.87 -15.58
C ALA A 66 4.26 -19.45 -16.83
N ILE A 67 5.29 -18.62 -16.66
CA ILE A 67 6.11 -18.11 -17.77
C ILE A 67 7.60 -18.43 -17.54
N PRO A 68 7.99 -19.71 -17.56
CA PRO A 68 9.38 -20.12 -17.32
C PRO A 68 10.32 -19.69 -18.45
N SER A 69 9.83 -19.52 -19.67
CA SER A 69 10.60 -19.07 -20.82
C SER A 69 11.15 -17.64 -20.66
N ASP A 70 10.56 -16.83 -19.78
CA ASP A 70 11.00 -15.47 -19.46
C ASP A 70 11.49 -15.34 -18.01
N ASN A 71 12.03 -16.43 -17.45
CA ASN A 71 12.62 -16.51 -16.11
C ASN A 71 11.63 -16.14 -15.00
N ARG A 72 10.36 -16.49 -15.13
CA ARG A 72 9.30 -16.25 -14.14
C ARG A 72 9.20 -14.76 -13.75
N PRO A 73 8.82 -13.87 -14.68
CA PRO A 73 8.74 -12.44 -14.42
C PRO A 73 7.67 -12.14 -13.36
N TRP A 74 7.85 -11.04 -12.59
CA TRP A 74 6.90 -10.68 -11.53
C TRP A 74 5.48 -10.47 -12.05
N TRP A 75 5.32 -9.96 -13.27
CA TRP A 75 4.01 -9.68 -13.86
C TRP A 75 3.23 -10.94 -14.27
N GLU A 76 3.82 -12.15 -14.23
CA GLU A 76 3.05 -13.39 -14.40
C GLU A 76 1.93 -13.53 -13.35
N ARG A 77 2.10 -12.94 -12.13
CA ARG A 77 1.10 -12.93 -11.07
C ARG A 77 -0.16 -12.15 -11.45
N TYR A 78 -0.04 -11.25 -12.42
CA TYR A 78 -1.13 -10.43 -12.95
C TYR A 78 -1.76 -11.02 -14.21
N GLN A 79 -1.52 -12.31 -14.48
CA GLN A 79 -2.13 -13.07 -15.56
C GLN A 79 -2.97 -14.24 -15.01
N PRO A 80 -4.18 -13.99 -14.48
CA PRO A 80 -5.05 -15.03 -13.93
C PRO A 80 -5.40 -16.12 -14.95
N VAL A 81 -5.44 -17.38 -14.49
CA VAL A 81 -5.96 -18.51 -15.27
C VAL A 81 -7.09 -19.24 -14.55
N SER A 82 -7.19 -19.07 -13.24
CA SER A 82 -8.31 -19.51 -12.43
C SER A 82 -8.38 -18.73 -11.12
N TYR A 83 -9.46 -18.92 -10.33
CA TYR A 83 -9.59 -18.38 -8.98
C TYR A 83 -9.23 -19.39 -7.88
N ARG A 84 -8.51 -20.46 -8.25
CA ARG A 84 -7.93 -21.39 -7.28
C ARG A 84 -6.80 -20.71 -6.53
N LEU A 85 -6.71 -20.91 -5.21
CA LEU A 85 -5.67 -20.28 -4.39
C LEU A 85 -4.39 -21.13 -4.42
N ILE A 86 -3.67 -21.05 -5.52
CA ILE A 86 -2.39 -21.74 -5.71
C ILE A 86 -1.46 -20.87 -6.54
N THR A 87 -0.30 -20.55 -5.98
CA THR A 87 0.73 -19.69 -6.60
C THR A 87 2.12 -20.15 -6.17
N ARG A 88 3.17 -19.48 -6.67
CA ARG A 88 4.53 -19.67 -6.17
C ARG A 88 4.70 -19.25 -4.70
N SER A 89 3.79 -18.44 -4.15
CA SER A 89 3.80 -18.07 -2.73
C SER A 89 3.25 -19.17 -1.82
N GLY A 90 2.54 -20.15 -2.35
CA GLY A 90 1.95 -21.29 -1.64
C GLY A 90 0.54 -21.60 -2.11
N ASP A 91 -0.05 -22.65 -1.52
CA ASP A 91 -1.40 -23.14 -1.76
C ASP A 91 -2.45 -22.49 -0.82
N GLU A 92 -3.69 -22.92 -0.95
CA GLU A 92 -4.82 -22.44 -0.15
C GLU A 92 -4.64 -22.71 1.36
N ALA A 93 -4.04 -23.84 1.72
CA ALA A 93 -3.81 -24.18 3.12
C ALA A 93 -2.80 -23.24 3.76
N ALA A 94 -1.69 -22.98 3.07
CA ALA A 94 -0.68 -22.02 3.51
C ALA A 94 -1.21 -20.57 3.53
N PHE A 95 -2.05 -20.20 2.56
CA PHE A 95 -2.71 -18.90 2.54
C PHE A 95 -3.66 -18.72 3.74
N THR A 96 -4.46 -19.74 4.01
CA THR A 96 -5.39 -19.73 5.15
C THR A 96 -4.64 -19.65 6.49
N ASP A 97 -3.56 -20.42 6.67
CA ASP A 97 -2.69 -20.37 7.84
C ASP A 97 -2.12 -18.94 8.04
N MET A 98 -1.59 -18.35 6.97
CA MET A 98 -1.08 -16.97 7.00
C MET A 98 -2.14 -15.97 7.47
N VAL A 99 -3.34 -16.00 6.88
CA VAL A 99 -4.42 -15.07 7.24
C VAL A 99 -4.81 -15.22 8.71
N ASN A 100 -4.93 -16.46 9.19
CA ASN A 100 -5.29 -16.75 10.58
C ASN A 100 -4.20 -16.24 11.55
N ARG A 101 -2.94 -16.58 11.31
CA ARG A 101 -1.80 -16.19 12.16
C ARG A 101 -1.63 -14.67 12.21
N CYS A 102 -1.70 -14.00 11.06
CA CYS A 102 -1.63 -12.54 11.02
C CYS A 102 -2.79 -11.88 11.78
N ASN A 103 -4.03 -12.32 11.56
CA ASN A 103 -5.19 -11.80 12.28
C ASN A 103 -5.08 -12.00 13.80
N ASN A 104 -4.58 -13.15 14.27
CA ASN A 104 -4.41 -13.45 15.69
C ASN A 104 -3.47 -12.46 16.41
N VAL A 105 -2.49 -11.90 15.70
CA VAL A 105 -1.60 -10.87 16.23
C VAL A 105 -2.01 -9.44 15.82
N GLY A 106 -3.22 -9.28 15.25
CA GLY A 106 -3.80 -7.98 14.89
C GLY A 106 -3.18 -7.34 13.65
N VAL A 107 -2.53 -8.11 12.78
CA VAL A 107 -2.06 -7.67 11.45
C VAL A 107 -3.05 -8.15 10.39
N ARG A 108 -3.64 -7.22 9.65
CA ARG A 108 -4.68 -7.53 8.68
C ARG A 108 -4.09 -7.93 7.33
N ILE A 109 -4.77 -8.80 6.59
CA ILE A 109 -4.38 -9.17 5.23
C ILE A 109 -5.30 -8.49 4.22
N TYR A 110 -4.69 -7.83 3.24
CA TYR A 110 -5.34 -7.19 2.11
C TYR A 110 -4.84 -7.86 0.83
N VAL A 111 -5.77 -8.35 0.02
CA VAL A 111 -5.44 -9.10 -1.21
C VAL A 111 -5.37 -8.17 -2.41
N ASP A 112 -4.35 -8.36 -3.24
CA ASP A 112 -4.29 -7.79 -4.57
C ASP A 112 -5.21 -8.62 -5.49
N ALA A 113 -6.37 -8.07 -5.83
CA ALA A 113 -7.42 -8.73 -6.60
C ALA A 113 -7.35 -8.34 -8.07
N VAL A 114 -6.85 -9.25 -8.91
CA VAL A 114 -6.79 -9.10 -10.36
C VAL A 114 -8.11 -9.62 -10.93
N ILE A 115 -9.04 -8.73 -11.22
CA ILE A 115 -10.41 -9.04 -11.61
C ILE A 115 -10.89 -8.34 -12.89
N ASN A 116 -10.05 -7.47 -13.47
CA ASN A 116 -10.34 -6.81 -14.74
C ASN A 116 -10.21 -7.76 -15.93
N HIS A 117 -9.26 -8.69 -15.88
CA HIS A 117 -8.83 -9.49 -17.02
C HIS A 117 -8.37 -10.88 -16.60
N MET A 118 -8.22 -11.74 -17.58
CA MET A 118 -7.51 -13.01 -17.50
C MET A 118 -6.10 -12.88 -18.13
N SER A 119 -5.45 -13.98 -18.45
CA SER A 119 -4.09 -13.95 -19.04
C SER A 119 -4.08 -13.57 -20.54
N ALA A 120 -2.90 -13.29 -21.07
CA ALA A 120 -2.67 -13.06 -22.50
C ALA A 120 -2.44 -14.38 -23.28
N THR A 121 -2.82 -15.53 -22.74
CA THR A 121 -2.56 -16.83 -23.37
C THR A 121 -3.28 -17.00 -24.69
N GLN A 122 -2.56 -17.60 -25.67
CA GLN A 122 -3.13 -18.06 -26.93
C GLN A 122 -3.32 -19.60 -26.95
N GLY A 123 -2.95 -20.26 -25.84
CA GLY A 123 -2.98 -21.72 -25.66
C GLY A 123 -1.60 -22.36 -25.58
N GLY A 124 -1.53 -23.60 -25.13
CA GLY A 124 -0.29 -24.35 -24.98
C GLY A 124 0.56 -23.98 -23.75
N GLN A 125 0.08 -23.05 -22.95
CA GLN A 125 0.68 -22.65 -21.67
C GLN A 125 -0.16 -23.22 -20.51
N THR A 126 0.45 -23.35 -19.33
CA THR A 126 -0.23 -23.86 -18.13
C THR A 126 -0.17 -22.85 -17.01
N GLY A 127 -1.17 -22.88 -16.14
CA GLY A 127 -1.15 -22.18 -14.86
C GLY A 127 -0.17 -22.85 -13.88
N VAL A 128 0.23 -22.10 -12.86
CA VAL A 128 1.12 -22.60 -11.79
C VAL A 128 0.50 -23.75 -10.98
N GLY A 129 -0.82 -23.89 -11.00
CA GLY A 129 -1.58 -24.99 -10.37
C GLY A 129 -2.00 -26.10 -11.34
N GLY A 130 -1.54 -26.05 -12.61
CA GLY A 130 -1.79 -27.03 -13.63
C GLY A 130 -3.01 -26.79 -14.50
N SER A 131 -3.74 -25.69 -14.35
CA SER A 131 -4.82 -25.30 -15.27
C SER A 131 -4.31 -25.09 -16.69
N SER A 132 -5.11 -25.45 -17.68
CA SER A 132 -4.75 -25.39 -19.11
C SER A 132 -5.68 -24.41 -19.85
N PRO A 133 -5.46 -23.10 -19.75
CA PRO A 133 -6.25 -22.10 -20.45
C PRO A 133 -5.92 -22.08 -21.95
N SER A 134 -6.86 -21.56 -22.74
CA SER A 134 -6.63 -21.14 -24.11
C SER A 134 -7.26 -19.77 -24.36
N ALA A 135 -7.07 -19.20 -25.56
CA ALA A 135 -7.62 -17.88 -25.85
C ALA A 135 -9.12 -17.80 -25.55
N TYR A 136 -9.52 -16.91 -24.66
CA TYR A 136 -10.90 -16.68 -24.20
C TYR A 136 -11.61 -17.93 -23.65
N ASN A 137 -10.85 -18.91 -23.15
CA ASN A 137 -11.41 -20.12 -22.55
C ASN A 137 -10.60 -20.54 -21.32
N TYR A 138 -11.23 -20.42 -20.15
CA TYR A 138 -10.64 -20.68 -18.83
C TYR A 138 -11.53 -21.68 -18.06
N PRO A 139 -11.40 -22.98 -18.34
CA PRO A 139 -12.35 -23.99 -17.84
C PRO A 139 -12.39 -24.11 -16.31
N ASP A 140 -11.31 -23.71 -15.62
CA ASP A 140 -11.22 -23.80 -14.15
C ASP A 140 -11.88 -22.60 -13.43
N VAL A 141 -12.49 -21.63 -14.17
CA VAL A 141 -13.32 -20.56 -13.57
C VAL A 141 -14.81 -20.93 -13.54
N PRO A 142 -15.58 -21.38 -14.56
CA PRO A 142 -15.37 -21.50 -16.01
C PRO A 142 -15.78 -20.23 -16.79
N TYR A 143 -14.85 -19.69 -17.55
CA TYR A 143 -15.12 -18.59 -18.49
C TYR A 143 -14.96 -19.08 -19.94
N GLY A 144 -15.85 -18.63 -20.82
CA GLY A 144 -15.78 -18.80 -22.26
C GLY A 144 -15.83 -17.47 -22.99
N GLN A 145 -15.77 -17.48 -24.32
CA GLN A 145 -15.68 -16.27 -25.15
C GLN A 145 -16.75 -15.20 -24.82
N ASN A 146 -17.96 -15.60 -24.45
CA ASN A 146 -19.07 -14.69 -24.14
C ASN A 146 -18.86 -13.92 -22.82
N ASP A 147 -17.88 -14.31 -22.01
CA ASP A 147 -17.55 -13.66 -20.72
C ASP A 147 -16.52 -12.55 -20.87
N PHE A 148 -16.06 -12.30 -22.10
CA PHE A 148 -15.11 -11.24 -22.45
C PHE A 148 -15.77 -10.15 -23.29
N HIS A 149 -15.21 -8.94 -23.31
CA HIS A 149 -15.61 -7.92 -24.26
C HIS A 149 -15.31 -8.41 -25.70
N TRP A 150 -16.31 -8.37 -26.57
CA TRP A 150 -16.22 -8.91 -27.92
C TRP A 150 -16.83 -8.01 -28.99
N PRO A 151 -16.21 -7.80 -30.17
CA PRO A 151 -14.89 -8.33 -30.55
C PRO A 151 -13.76 -7.71 -29.72
N PRO A 152 -12.63 -8.44 -29.52
CA PRO A 152 -11.51 -7.92 -28.74
C PRO A 152 -10.87 -6.70 -29.42
N CYS A 153 -10.43 -5.75 -28.62
CA CYS A 153 -9.69 -4.57 -29.04
C CYS A 153 -8.56 -4.30 -28.05
N SER A 154 -7.61 -3.45 -28.40
CA SER A 154 -6.50 -3.07 -27.51
C SER A 154 -6.71 -1.67 -26.96
N VAL A 155 -6.27 -1.41 -25.73
CA VAL A 155 -6.20 -0.06 -25.16
C VAL A 155 -5.12 0.72 -25.91
N THR A 156 -5.55 1.69 -26.70
CA THR A 156 -4.66 2.53 -27.54
C THR A 156 -4.90 4.03 -27.35
N ASN A 157 -6.00 4.41 -26.67
CA ASN A 157 -6.38 5.79 -26.50
C ASN A 157 -6.91 6.08 -25.09
N TYR A 158 -6.07 6.60 -24.21
CA TYR A 158 -6.44 7.00 -22.85
C TYR A 158 -7.34 8.26 -22.79
N GLN A 159 -7.61 8.92 -23.93
CA GLN A 159 -8.60 10.01 -24.02
C GLN A 159 -10.03 9.51 -24.32
N ASP A 160 -10.21 8.20 -24.45
CA ASP A 160 -11.50 7.56 -24.66
C ASP A 160 -11.77 6.53 -23.55
N ALA A 161 -12.69 6.86 -22.65
CA ALA A 161 -13.06 6.00 -21.53
C ALA A 161 -13.64 4.64 -21.98
N ASN A 162 -14.31 4.57 -23.15
CA ASN A 162 -14.80 3.31 -23.69
C ASN A 162 -13.62 2.41 -24.13
N ASN A 163 -12.61 2.98 -24.80
CA ASN A 163 -11.43 2.23 -25.19
C ASN A 163 -10.66 1.74 -23.96
N VAL A 164 -10.53 2.58 -22.91
CA VAL A 164 -9.83 2.20 -21.67
C VAL A 164 -10.54 1.06 -20.93
N ARG A 165 -11.90 1.02 -20.94
CA ARG A 165 -12.70 0.13 -20.08
C ARG A 165 -13.30 -1.08 -20.79
N ASN A 166 -13.15 -1.19 -22.11
CA ASN A 166 -13.72 -2.30 -22.86
C ASN A 166 -12.70 -2.98 -23.79
N CYS A 167 -11.42 -2.60 -23.70
CA CYS A 167 -10.37 -3.16 -24.53
C CYS A 167 -9.24 -3.76 -23.68
N GLU A 168 -8.50 -4.67 -24.25
CA GLU A 168 -7.41 -5.39 -23.61
C GLU A 168 -6.25 -4.47 -23.22
N LEU A 169 -5.94 -4.44 -21.94
CA LEU A 169 -4.73 -3.81 -21.39
C LEU A 169 -3.54 -4.70 -21.74
N THR A 170 -2.63 -4.22 -22.59
CA THR A 170 -1.40 -4.94 -23.00
C THR A 170 -1.63 -6.37 -23.52
N GLY A 171 -2.80 -6.64 -24.10
CA GLY A 171 -3.17 -7.95 -24.64
C GLY A 171 -3.70 -8.95 -23.59
N LEU A 172 -3.97 -8.51 -22.37
CA LEU A 172 -4.65 -9.30 -21.33
C LEU A 172 -6.13 -9.37 -21.66
N GLN A 173 -6.69 -10.59 -21.76
CA GLN A 173 -8.06 -10.80 -22.20
C GLN A 173 -9.06 -10.19 -21.24
N ASP A 174 -9.79 -9.18 -21.71
CA ASP A 174 -10.59 -8.25 -20.94
C ASP A 174 -11.96 -8.84 -20.60
N LEU A 175 -12.27 -8.99 -19.31
CA LEU A 175 -13.54 -9.56 -18.85
C LEU A 175 -14.69 -8.60 -19.05
N ASN A 176 -15.82 -9.10 -19.55
CA ASN A 176 -17.05 -8.33 -19.63
C ASN A 176 -17.67 -8.15 -18.22
N ASP A 177 -17.19 -7.17 -17.47
CA ASP A 177 -17.68 -6.83 -16.13
C ASP A 177 -19.15 -6.35 -16.13
N GLY A 178 -19.72 -6.05 -17.30
CA GLY A 178 -21.15 -5.82 -17.52
C GLY A 178 -22.02 -7.07 -17.35
N SER A 179 -21.46 -8.28 -17.48
CA SER A 179 -22.14 -9.55 -17.31
C SER A 179 -22.41 -9.87 -15.84
N ASP A 180 -23.67 -10.26 -15.51
CA ASP A 180 -24.00 -10.74 -14.18
C ASP A 180 -23.26 -12.02 -13.82
N TYR A 181 -22.99 -12.88 -14.80
CA TYR A 181 -22.22 -14.11 -14.60
C TYR A 181 -20.78 -13.81 -14.20
N VAL A 182 -20.10 -12.91 -14.93
CA VAL A 182 -18.72 -12.50 -14.64
C VAL A 182 -18.64 -11.87 -13.25
N ARG A 183 -19.53 -10.91 -12.95
CA ARG A 183 -19.58 -10.29 -11.60
C ARG A 183 -19.86 -11.31 -10.51
N GLY A 184 -20.71 -12.30 -10.78
CA GLY A 184 -20.99 -13.41 -9.87
C GLY A 184 -19.74 -14.22 -9.55
N LYS A 185 -18.96 -14.62 -10.56
CA LYS A 185 -17.69 -15.37 -10.38
C LYS A 185 -16.66 -14.57 -9.62
N ILE A 186 -16.50 -13.29 -9.93
CA ILE A 186 -15.61 -12.38 -9.19
C ILE A 186 -16.04 -12.28 -7.71
N SER A 187 -17.34 -12.09 -7.46
CA SER A 187 -17.87 -11.98 -6.09
C SER A 187 -17.72 -13.28 -5.31
N GLU A 188 -17.90 -14.46 -5.95
CA GLU A 188 -17.64 -15.77 -5.34
C GLU A 188 -16.19 -15.90 -4.88
N TYR A 189 -15.23 -15.53 -5.74
CA TYR A 189 -13.80 -15.52 -5.41
C TYR A 189 -13.48 -14.60 -4.23
N MET A 190 -13.93 -13.36 -4.29
CA MET A 190 -13.67 -12.39 -3.22
C MET A 190 -14.36 -12.79 -1.90
N ASN A 191 -15.56 -13.34 -1.94
CA ASN A 191 -16.30 -13.83 -0.77
C ASN A 191 -15.62 -15.06 -0.13
N LYS A 192 -14.99 -15.94 -0.93
CA LYS A 192 -14.16 -17.03 -0.41
C LYS A 192 -13.01 -16.47 0.43
N LEU A 193 -12.31 -15.44 -0.07
CA LEU A 193 -11.22 -14.79 0.65
C LEU A 193 -11.69 -14.10 1.94
N ILE A 194 -12.84 -13.42 1.89
CA ILE A 194 -13.48 -12.82 3.08
C ILE A 194 -13.80 -13.91 4.12
N GLY A 195 -14.33 -15.05 3.68
CA GLY A 195 -14.63 -16.19 4.54
C GLY A 195 -13.39 -16.73 5.26
N ILE A 196 -12.22 -16.74 4.61
CA ILE A 196 -10.94 -17.12 5.20
C ILE A 196 -10.51 -16.10 6.28
N GLY A 197 -10.85 -14.81 6.13
CA GLY A 197 -10.51 -13.75 7.10
C GLY A 197 -9.73 -12.58 6.52
N VAL A 198 -9.73 -12.41 5.19
CA VAL A 198 -9.14 -11.24 4.51
C VAL A 198 -9.91 -9.98 4.89
N ALA A 199 -9.21 -8.88 5.19
CA ALA A 199 -9.77 -7.61 5.66
C ALA A 199 -10.20 -6.66 4.53
N GLY A 200 -9.72 -6.89 3.31
CA GLY A 200 -10.01 -6.03 2.18
C GLY A 200 -9.16 -6.31 0.97
N PHE A 201 -9.29 -5.46 -0.04
CA PHE A 201 -8.74 -5.68 -1.38
C PHE A 201 -8.14 -4.42 -1.98
N ARG A 202 -6.97 -4.57 -2.60
CA ARG A 202 -6.54 -3.72 -3.71
C ARG A 202 -7.25 -4.23 -4.96
N ILE A 203 -7.87 -3.37 -5.70
CA ILE A 203 -8.45 -3.73 -6.99
C ILE A 203 -7.46 -3.33 -8.07
N ASP A 204 -6.81 -4.33 -8.63
CA ASP A 204 -5.88 -4.18 -9.73
C ASP A 204 -6.59 -3.64 -10.96
N ALA A 205 -5.92 -2.76 -11.72
CA ALA A 205 -6.43 -2.20 -12.97
C ALA A 205 -7.89 -1.66 -12.89
N ALA A 206 -8.33 -1.18 -11.72
CA ALA A 206 -9.69 -0.67 -11.53
C ALA A 206 -10.06 0.44 -12.52
N LYS A 207 -9.07 1.22 -12.99
CA LYS A 207 -9.20 2.21 -14.06
C LYS A 207 -9.86 1.65 -15.33
N HIS A 208 -9.62 0.36 -15.61
CA HIS A 208 -10.10 -0.37 -16.79
C HIS A 208 -11.45 -1.04 -16.60
N MET A 209 -12.11 -0.81 -15.46
CA MET A 209 -13.45 -1.30 -15.17
C MET A 209 -14.43 -0.16 -14.99
N TRP A 210 -15.71 -0.41 -15.36
CA TRP A 210 -16.76 0.58 -15.16
C TRP A 210 -17.09 0.75 -13.67
N PRO A 211 -17.13 1.99 -13.14
CA PRO A 211 -17.44 2.24 -11.73
C PRO A 211 -18.77 1.60 -11.27
N ASP A 212 -19.82 1.65 -12.09
CA ASP A 212 -21.12 1.06 -11.77
C ASP A 212 -21.06 -0.47 -11.66
N ASN A 213 -20.22 -1.14 -12.45
CA ASN A 213 -20.03 -2.59 -12.40
C ASN A 213 -19.19 -2.99 -11.18
N LEU A 214 -18.14 -2.23 -10.86
CA LEU A 214 -17.40 -2.38 -9.60
C LEU A 214 -18.30 -2.18 -8.39
N ALA A 215 -19.19 -1.17 -8.39
CA ALA A 215 -20.15 -0.97 -7.31
C ALA A 215 -21.08 -2.17 -7.10
N LYS A 216 -21.53 -2.85 -8.17
CA LYS A 216 -22.31 -4.08 -8.09
C LYS A 216 -21.52 -5.23 -7.50
N ILE A 217 -20.24 -5.41 -7.91
CA ILE A 217 -19.33 -6.41 -7.33
C ILE A 217 -19.17 -6.15 -5.83
N TYR A 218 -18.82 -4.92 -5.43
CA TYR A 218 -18.62 -4.59 -4.01
C TYR A 218 -19.91 -4.71 -3.19
N GLY A 219 -21.07 -4.40 -3.79
CA GLY A 219 -22.37 -4.58 -3.16
C GLY A 219 -22.70 -6.05 -2.86
N ALA A 220 -22.21 -7.00 -3.69
CA ALA A 220 -22.40 -8.44 -3.53
C ALA A 220 -21.41 -9.09 -2.54
N LEU A 221 -20.42 -8.36 -2.04
CA LEU A 221 -19.47 -8.89 -1.06
C LEU A 221 -20.16 -9.11 0.29
N SER A 222 -19.76 -10.17 0.97
CA SER A 222 -20.17 -10.48 2.34
C SER A 222 -19.55 -9.50 3.34
N ASN A 223 -20.14 -9.42 4.53
CA ASN A 223 -19.47 -8.83 5.67
C ASN A 223 -18.23 -9.65 6.04
N LEU A 224 -17.25 -9.00 6.65
CA LEU A 224 -16.01 -9.63 7.10
C LEU A 224 -16.28 -10.74 8.12
N ASN A 225 -15.38 -11.73 8.15
CA ASN A 225 -15.42 -12.87 9.05
C ASN A 225 -15.49 -12.41 10.53
N SER A 226 -16.60 -12.71 11.20
CA SER A 226 -16.86 -12.25 12.58
C SER A 226 -15.90 -12.84 13.62
N ASN A 227 -15.12 -13.88 13.27
CA ASN A 227 -14.09 -14.40 14.18
C ASN A 227 -12.95 -13.40 14.40
N TYR A 228 -12.73 -12.46 13.48
CA TYR A 228 -11.63 -11.49 13.51
C TYR A 228 -12.11 -10.05 13.52
N PHE A 229 -13.33 -9.78 13.08
CA PHE A 229 -13.88 -8.45 12.89
C PHE A 229 -15.23 -8.32 13.59
N GLY A 230 -15.59 -7.12 14.00
CA GLY A 230 -16.91 -6.85 14.57
C GLY A 230 -18.02 -7.13 13.55
N SER A 231 -19.23 -7.43 14.07
CA SER A 231 -20.42 -7.69 13.27
C SER A 231 -20.70 -6.52 12.30
N GLY A 232 -21.08 -6.84 11.08
CA GLY A 232 -21.45 -5.86 10.04
C GLY A 232 -20.30 -5.11 9.41
N LYS A 233 -19.05 -5.43 9.75
CA LYS A 233 -17.88 -4.80 9.11
C LYS A 233 -17.79 -5.21 7.64
N ARG A 234 -17.54 -4.21 6.78
CA ARG A 234 -17.38 -4.40 5.32
C ARG A 234 -15.91 -4.50 4.96
N PRO A 235 -15.55 -5.22 3.88
CA PRO A 235 -14.18 -5.28 3.39
C PRO A 235 -13.68 -3.89 2.97
N PHE A 236 -12.45 -3.56 3.36
CA PHE A 236 -11.76 -2.37 2.91
C PHE A 236 -11.44 -2.47 1.42
N ILE A 237 -11.78 -1.43 0.65
CA ILE A 237 -11.52 -1.36 -0.80
C ILE A 237 -10.60 -0.19 -1.09
N TYR A 238 -9.53 -0.44 -1.83
CA TYR A 238 -8.69 0.59 -2.43
C TYR A 238 -8.32 0.20 -3.86
N GLN A 239 -8.54 1.14 -4.77
CA GLN A 239 -8.61 0.89 -6.20
C GLN A 239 -7.41 1.49 -6.91
N GLU A 240 -6.80 0.73 -7.79
CA GLU A 240 -5.75 1.24 -8.65
C GLU A 240 -6.35 2.03 -9.79
N VAL A 241 -6.28 3.34 -9.69
CA VAL A 241 -6.71 4.27 -10.74
C VAL A 241 -5.57 5.26 -10.99
N ILE A 242 -4.72 4.95 -11.94
CA ILE A 242 -3.61 5.83 -12.33
C ILE A 242 -4.18 6.97 -13.17
N ASP A 243 -4.27 8.15 -12.57
CA ASP A 243 -4.80 9.35 -13.20
C ASP A 243 -3.77 10.48 -13.12
N PRO A 244 -3.03 10.76 -14.22
CA PRO A 244 -2.09 11.88 -14.29
C PRO A 244 -2.79 13.25 -14.47
N GLY A 245 -4.11 13.29 -14.48
CA GLY A 245 -4.91 14.50 -14.64
C GLY A 245 -5.28 14.86 -16.08
N THR A 246 -4.67 14.22 -17.08
CA THR A 246 -4.83 14.54 -18.49
C THR A 246 -5.67 13.53 -19.30
N GLU A 247 -6.04 12.40 -18.69
CA GLU A 247 -6.76 11.31 -19.35
C GLU A 247 -8.28 11.40 -19.16
N ALA A 248 -9.04 10.60 -19.93
CA ALA A 248 -10.51 10.63 -19.85
C ALA A 248 -11.02 10.05 -18.54
N VAL A 249 -10.44 8.94 -18.05
CA VAL A 249 -10.83 8.30 -16.80
C VAL A 249 -10.18 9.01 -15.61
N LYS A 250 -11.03 9.41 -14.65
CA LYS A 250 -10.60 10.16 -13.47
C LYS A 250 -10.68 9.32 -12.20
N LYS A 251 -9.67 9.42 -11.32
CA LYS A 251 -9.68 8.76 -10.00
C LYS A 251 -10.89 9.16 -9.15
N THR A 252 -11.44 10.36 -9.35
CA THR A 252 -12.63 10.84 -8.65
C THR A 252 -13.91 10.09 -9.00
N GLU A 253 -13.97 9.35 -10.10
CA GLU A 253 -15.10 8.49 -10.44
C GLU A 253 -15.24 7.28 -9.49
N TYR A 254 -14.16 6.91 -8.80
CA TYR A 254 -14.06 5.68 -7.97
C TYR A 254 -14.15 5.95 -6.48
N ILE A 255 -14.04 7.21 -6.02
CA ILE A 255 -14.03 7.55 -4.58
C ILE A 255 -15.37 7.35 -3.87
N GLY A 256 -16.47 7.15 -4.62
CA GLY A 256 -17.80 6.89 -4.07
C GLY A 256 -18.01 5.47 -3.51
N MET A 257 -17.06 4.55 -3.69
CA MET A 257 -17.21 3.13 -3.31
C MET A 257 -15.98 2.53 -2.60
N GLY A 258 -14.96 3.33 -2.33
CA GLY A 258 -13.74 2.94 -1.62
C GLY A 258 -12.67 4.01 -1.77
N ARG A 259 -11.47 3.72 -1.25
CA ARG A 259 -10.32 4.59 -1.47
C ARG A 259 -9.71 4.33 -2.85
N VAL A 260 -8.87 5.27 -3.29
CA VAL A 260 -8.02 5.11 -4.47
C VAL A 260 -6.54 5.12 -4.07
N CYS A 261 -5.71 4.42 -4.83
CA CYS A 261 -4.26 4.54 -4.78
C CYS A 261 -3.87 5.92 -5.30
N GLU A 262 -3.37 6.80 -4.42
CA GLU A 262 -3.04 8.18 -4.79
C GLU A 262 -1.61 8.25 -5.34
N PHE A 263 -1.45 7.97 -6.63
CA PHE A 263 -0.16 7.98 -7.33
C PHE A 263 0.51 9.34 -7.35
N THR A 264 -0.28 10.42 -7.29
CA THR A 264 0.24 11.79 -7.25
C THR A 264 1.08 12.04 -6.02
N TYR A 265 0.82 11.33 -4.90
CA TYR A 265 1.56 11.51 -3.65
C TYR A 265 3.06 11.27 -3.83
N GLY A 266 3.47 10.09 -4.29
CA GLY A 266 4.87 9.73 -4.49
C GLY A 266 5.55 10.57 -5.58
N SER A 267 4.86 10.78 -6.71
CA SER A 267 5.41 11.51 -7.87
C SER A 267 5.61 13.01 -7.60
N GLN A 268 4.79 13.61 -6.73
CA GLN A 268 4.97 15.02 -6.32
C GLN A 268 5.98 15.16 -5.18
N LEU A 269 6.11 14.14 -4.33
CA LEU A 269 7.03 14.18 -3.21
C LEU A 269 8.50 13.98 -3.66
N ALA A 270 8.74 13.12 -4.64
CA ALA A 270 10.08 12.83 -5.16
C ALA A 270 10.85 14.07 -5.62
N PRO A 271 10.29 15.00 -6.41
CA PRO A 271 10.96 16.25 -6.78
C PRO A 271 11.37 17.10 -5.58
N CYS A 272 10.58 17.12 -4.50
CA CYS A 272 10.92 17.87 -3.29
C CYS A 272 12.18 17.31 -2.61
N PHE A 273 12.26 15.99 -2.47
CA PHE A 273 13.43 15.35 -1.86
C PHE A 273 14.65 15.30 -2.78
N ARG A 274 14.48 15.30 -4.10
CA ARG A 274 15.58 15.48 -5.07
C ARG A 274 15.98 16.94 -5.27
N ARG A 275 15.43 17.87 -4.49
CA ARG A 275 15.72 19.32 -4.55
C ARG A 275 15.40 19.96 -5.90
N LYS A 276 14.42 19.42 -6.62
CA LYS A 276 13.86 20.00 -7.86
C LYS A 276 12.67 20.91 -7.56
N ASN A 277 12.02 20.74 -6.40
CA ASN A 277 10.96 21.60 -5.88
C ASN A 277 11.23 21.90 -4.40
N LEU A 278 10.95 23.11 -3.93
CA LEU A 278 11.28 23.52 -2.56
C LEU A 278 10.38 22.81 -1.53
N MET A 279 10.99 22.28 -0.47
CA MET A 279 10.26 21.57 0.58
C MET A 279 9.34 22.47 1.42
N LYS A 280 9.60 23.78 1.47
CA LYS A 280 8.70 24.73 2.15
C LYS A 280 7.25 24.65 1.67
N TRP A 281 7.01 24.24 0.41
CA TRP A 281 5.67 24.11 -0.16
C TRP A 281 4.91 22.90 0.36
N LEU A 282 5.57 21.98 1.05
CA LEU A 282 4.92 20.81 1.65
C LEU A 282 3.97 21.16 2.82
N VAL A 283 3.93 22.42 3.24
CA VAL A 283 3.05 22.89 4.32
C VAL A 283 1.57 22.60 4.09
N ASN A 284 1.12 22.50 2.84
CA ASN A 284 -0.26 22.16 2.45
C ASN A 284 -0.33 20.92 1.56
N PHE A 285 0.65 20.00 1.69
CA PHE A 285 0.76 18.82 0.84
C PHE A 285 -0.45 17.88 1.00
N GLY A 286 -1.15 17.62 -0.09
CA GLY A 286 -2.38 16.83 -0.13
C GLY A 286 -3.37 17.40 -1.15
N GLU A 287 -4.57 17.74 -0.71
CA GLU A 287 -5.67 18.21 -1.59
C GLU A 287 -5.30 19.45 -2.42
N GLU A 288 -4.56 20.39 -1.83
CA GLU A 288 -4.05 21.59 -2.50
C GLU A 288 -3.08 21.28 -3.67
N TRP A 289 -2.56 20.06 -3.72
CA TRP A 289 -1.66 19.56 -4.78
C TRP A 289 -2.39 18.72 -5.82
N GLY A 290 -3.73 18.77 -5.85
CA GLY A 290 -4.56 18.04 -6.82
C GLY A 290 -4.82 16.56 -6.44
N MET A 291 -4.55 16.17 -5.19
CA MET A 291 -4.87 14.84 -4.68
C MET A 291 -6.34 14.79 -4.23
N VAL A 292 -6.89 13.58 -4.11
CA VAL A 292 -8.22 13.40 -3.55
C VAL A 292 -8.25 13.74 -2.06
N ASN A 293 -9.44 13.88 -1.46
CA ASN A 293 -9.56 14.04 -0.01
C ASN A 293 -8.84 12.91 0.73
N GLY A 294 -8.11 13.23 1.78
CA GLY A 294 -7.26 12.27 2.51
C GLY A 294 -7.99 11.02 3.00
N ASN A 295 -9.30 11.10 3.27
CA ASN A 295 -10.11 9.93 3.63
C ASN A 295 -10.34 8.97 2.45
N ASN A 296 -10.16 9.45 1.23
CA ASN A 296 -10.30 8.68 0.00
C ASN A 296 -8.94 8.17 -0.54
N ALA A 297 -7.83 8.53 0.10
CA ALA A 297 -6.49 8.23 -0.37
C ALA A 297 -5.85 7.05 0.37
N LEU A 298 -5.25 6.12 -0.38
CA LEU A 298 -4.17 5.27 0.08
C LEU A 298 -2.87 5.83 -0.52
N VAL A 299 -1.88 6.12 0.32
CA VAL A 299 -0.66 6.84 -0.09
C VAL A 299 0.59 5.96 0.04
N PHE A 300 1.57 6.22 -0.80
CA PHE A 300 2.84 5.50 -0.85
C PHE A 300 3.92 6.35 -1.53
N ILE A 301 5.18 6.04 -1.27
CA ILE A 301 6.31 6.66 -1.97
C ILE A 301 6.48 6.03 -3.35
N ASP A 302 6.48 4.68 -3.40
CA ASP A 302 6.53 3.87 -4.60
C ASP A 302 5.61 2.65 -4.48
N ASN A 303 5.39 1.96 -5.59
CA ASN A 303 4.77 0.65 -5.64
C ASN A 303 5.61 -0.30 -6.52
N HIS A 304 5.16 -1.56 -6.63
CA HIS A 304 5.86 -2.60 -7.40
C HIS A 304 5.97 -2.30 -8.91
N ASP A 305 5.10 -1.45 -9.47
CA ASP A 305 5.14 -1.02 -10.88
C ASP A 305 6.07 0.16 -11.07
N ASN A 306 5.78 1.30 -10.43
CA ASN A 306 6.49 2.55 -10.70
C ASN A 306 7.94 2.55 -10.21
N GLN A 307 8.31 1.70 -9.22
CA GLN A 307 9.71 1.50 -8.85
C GLN A 307 10.56 0.90 -10.00
N ARG A 308 9.89 0.33 -11.01
CA ARG A 308 10.47 -0.33 -12.20
C ARG A 308 10.20 0.44 -13.49
N GLY A 309 9.53 1.59 -13.39
CA GLY A 309 9.15 2.41 -14.54
C GLY A 309 7.89 1.93 -15.28
N HIS A 310 7.12 1.03 -14.67
CA HIS A 310 5.82 0.59 -15.20
C HIS A 310 4.65 1.42 -14.65
N GLY A 311 3.45 1.19 -15.20
CA GLY A 311 2.19 1.70 -14.69
C GLY A 311 1.95 3.21 -14.87
N GLY A 312 2.87 3.97 -15.46
CA GLY A 312 2.68 5.41 -15.68
C GLY A 312 2.51 6.25 -14.42
N GLY A 313 2.89 5.73 -13.25
CA GLY A 313 2.75 6.37 -11.94
C GLY A 313 3.76 7.49 -11.63
N GLY A 314 4.49 7.99 -12.64
CA GLY A 314 5.46 9.09 -12.52
C GLY A 314 6.84 8.67 -12.00
N ASP A 315 7.72 9.67 -11.88
CA ASP A 315 9.06 9.52 -11.34
C ASP A 315 9.01 9.53 -9.81
N VAL A 316 9.39 8.42 -9.17
CA VAL A 316 9.30 8.22 -7.73
C VAL A 316 10.65 7.91 -7.09
N LEU A 317 10.77 8.13 -5.79
CA LEU A 317 11.89 7.63 -5.00
C LEU A 317 11.71 6.13 -4.75
N THR A 318 12.83 5.39 -4.75
CA THR A 318 12.84 3.95 -4.49
C THR A 318 13.98 3.58 -3.53
N PHE A 319 14.05 2.32 -3.14
CA PHE A 319 15.17 1.80 -2.32
C PHE A 319 16.56 2.07 -2.93
N ARG A 320 16.64 2.39 -4.22
CA ARG A 320 17.91 2.73 -4.92
C ARG A 320 18.47 4.10 -4.53
N GLU A 321 17.65 4.95 -3.91
CA GLU A 321 18.03 6.24 -3.32
C GLU A 321 17.78 6.22 -1.81
N PRO A 322 18.44 5.33 -1.04
CA PRO A 322 18.00 4.92 0.29
C PRO A 322 17.89 6.09 1.30
N ARG A 323 18.78 7.09 1.23
CA ARG A 323 18.71 8.26 2.11
C ARG A 323 17.45 9.08 1.84
N LEU A 324 17.18 9.40 0.58
CA LEU A 324 16.01 10.21 0.19
C LEU A 324 14.71 9.42 0.42
N TYR A 325 14.73 8.12 0.15
CA TYR A 325 13.60 7.23 0.38
C TYR A 325 13.19 7.17 1.86
N LYS A 326 14.17 7.02 2.77
CA LYS A 326 13.93 7.05 4.22
C LYS A 326 13.35 8.39 4.66
N MET A 327 13.89 9.51 4.17
CA MET A 327 13.40 10.85 4.48
C MET A 327 11.95 11.06 4.00
N ALA A 328 11.64 10.67 2.75
CA ALA A 328 10.30 10.79 2.18
C ALA A 328 9.30 9.86 2.89
N THR A 329 9.71 8.65 3.24
CA THR A 329 8.86 7.71 3.99
C THR A 329 8.61 8.21 5.42
N ALA A 330 9.62 8.79 6.09
CA ALA A 330 9.45 9.43 7.39
C ALA A 330 8.46 10.61 7.32
N PHE A 331 8.56 11.45 6.29
CA PHE A 331 7.57 12.50 6.04
C PHE A 331 6.17 11.91 5.85
N MET A 332 6.00 10.92 4.98
CA MET A 332 4.71 10.26 4.72
C MET A 332 4.08 9.71 6.00
N LEU A 333 4.86 9.04 6.83
CA LEU A 333 4.37 8.44 8.08
C LEU A 333 4.08 9.51 9.15
N ALA A 334 4.77 10.66 9.13
CA ALA A 334 4.50 11.79 10.00
C ALA A 334 3.32 12.66 9.51
N TRP A 335 3.07 12.75 8.22
CA TRP A 335 2.09 13.65 7.63
C TRP A 335 0.65 13.14 7.80
N PRO A 336 -0.32 13.98 8.22
CA PRO A 336 -1.70 13.53 8.52
C PRO A 336 -2.60 13.44 7.28
N TYR A 337 -2.13 12.82 6.20
CA TYR A 337 -2.88 12.65 4.96
C TYR A 337 -2.89 11.19 4.53
N GLY A 338 -4.04 10.67 4.16
CA GLY A 338 -4.21 9.33 3.62
C GLY A 338 -3.91 8.17 4.58
N PHE A 339 -4.09 6.95 4.07
CA PHE A 339 -3.67 5.71 4.74
C PHE A 339 -2.38 5.21 4.09
N PRO A 340 -1.24 5.20 4.79
CA PRO A 340 0.05 4.91 4.18
C PRO A 340 0.31 3.42 4.01
N ARG A 341 0.92 3.10 2.87
CA ARG A 341 1.47 1.78 2.55
C ARG A 341 2.96 1.90 2.28
N VAL A 342 3.76 1.18 3.04
CA VAL A 342 5.21 1.03 2.82
C VAL A 342 5.43 -0.09 1.80
N MET A 343 6.34 0.12 0.84
CA MET A 343 6.79 -0.94 -0.07
C MET A 343 7.85 -1.81 0.61
N SER A 344 7.87 -3.11 0.30
CA SER A 344 8.95 -4.04 0.64
C SER A 344 9.36 -4.79 -0.62
N SER A 345 10.55 -4.50 -1.08
CA SER A 345 11.06 -4.88 -2.40
C SER A 345 12.08 -6.00 -2.32
N TYR A 346 12.48 -6.49 -3.47
CA TYR A 346 13.71 -7.24 -3.72
C TYR A 346 14.54 -6.52 -4.80
N GLU A 347 15.84 -6.83 -4.85
CA GLU A 347 16.74 -6.29 -5.87
C GLU A 347 16.41 -6.88 -7.24
N PHE A 348 16.40 -6.03 -8.25
CA PHE A 348 16.17 -6.39 -9.64
C PHE A 348 17.12 -5.60 -10.54
N ASN A 349 17.53 -6.19 -11.66
CA ASN A 349 18.36 -5.54 -12.69
C ASN A 349 17.52 -5.12 -13.89
N LEU A 350 16.62 -6.01 -14.32
CA LEU A 350 15.66 -5.73 -15.38
C LEU A 350 14.29 -5.42 -14.77
N ASP A 351 13.56 -4.58 -15.43
CA ASP A 351 12.20 -4.17 -15.03
C ASP A 351 11.24 -5.35 -14.84
N LYS A 352 11.45 -6.45 -15.59
CA LYS A 352 10.66 -7.69 -15.54
C LYS A 352 11.14 -8.71 -14.51
N ASP A 353 12.29 -8.54 -13.88
CA ASP A 353 12.83 -9.55 -12.96
C ASP A 353 11.84 -9.94 -11.88
N GLY A 354 11.60 -11.25 -11.76
CA GLY A 354 10.77 -11.86 -10.72
C GLY A 354 11.49 -11.89 -9.36
N PRO A 355 10.82 -12.43 -8.32
CA PRO A 355 11.41 -12.55 -6.99
C PRO A 355 12.62 -13.48 -6.99
N PRO A 356 13.50 -13.38 -5.98
CA PRO A 356 14.61 -14.31 -5.81
C PRO A 356 14.14 -15.76 -5.85
N GLN A 357 14.78 -16.59 -6.68
CA GLN A 357 14.36 -17.97 -6.91
C GLN A 357 15.52 -18.94 -7.00
N ASP A 358 15.24 -20.20 -6.65
CA ASP A 358 16.18 -21.31 -6.79
C ASP A 358 16.17 -21.89 -8.23
N SER A 359 17.00 -22.92 -8.48
CA SER A 359 17.09 -23.60 -9.79
C SER A 359 15.79 -24.30 -10.23
N ASN A 360 14.83 -24.48 -9.33
CA ASN A 360 13.54 -25.08 -9.59
C ASN A 360 12.43 -24.01 -9.74
N ASN A 361 12.81 -22.73 -9.82
CA ASN A 361 11.92 -21.58 -9.85
C ASN A 361 11.06 -21.38 -8.58
N ASN A 362 11.43 -21.97 -7.44
CA ASN A 362 10.78 -21.68 -6.17
C ASN A 362 11.30 -20.35 -5.61
N ILE A 363 10.41 -19.55 -5.05
CA ILE A 363 10.78 -18.30 -4.37
C ILE A 363 11.67 -18.65 -3.16
N ILE A 364 12.82 -18.00 -3.07
CA ILE A 364 13.74 -18.11 -1.91
C ILE A 364 13.19 -17.23 -0.78
N SER A 365 13.02 -17.81 0.41
CA SER A 365 12.58 -17.09 1.60
C SER A 365 13.57 -16.00 2.01
N PRO A 366 13.12 -14.85 2.52
CA PRO A 366 14.00 -13.85 3.12
C PRO A 366 14.76 -14.41 4.31
N THR A 367 16.08 -14.25 4.31
CA THR A 367 16.92 -14.53 5.49
C THR A 367 17.01 -13.25 6.33
N ILE A 368 16.68 -13.36 7.61
CA ILE A 368 16.76 -12.23 8.55
C ILE A 368 18.08 -12.28 9.28
N ASN A 369 18.83 -11.19 9.20
CA ASN A 369 20.11 -11.00 9.87
C ASN A 369 19.92 -10.72 11.37
N SER A 370 21.00 -10.77 12.14
CA SER A 370 20.98 -10.50 13.59
C SER A 370 20.62 -9.05 13.97
N ASP A 371 20.72 -8.12 13.02
CA ASP A 371 20.33 -6.71 13.15
C ASP A 371 18.91 -6.44 12.66
N ASP A 372 18.09 -7.48 12.48
CA ASP A 372 16.73 -7.44 11.95
C ASP A 372 16.61 -7.03 10.47
N SER A 373 17.68 -6.74 9.75
CA SER A 373 17.67 -6.51 8.31
C SER A 373 17.46 -7.80 7.52
N CYS A 374 17.03 -7.68 6.26
CA CYS A 374 17.05 -8.83 5.34
C CYS A 374 18.41 -8.98 4.66
N ALA A 375 18.83 -10.23 4.46
CA ALA A 375 19.96 -10.53 3.57
C ALA A 375 19.54 -10.31 2.11
N ARG A 376 20.48 -9.76 1.31
CA ARG A 376 20.26 -9.61 -0.14
C ARG A 376 19.94 -10.97 -0.78
N PRO A 377 19.13 -11.01 -1.83
CA PRO A 377 18.62 -9.88 -2.60
C PRO A 377 17.27 -9.29 -2.11
N TRP A 378 16.75 -9.66 -0.94
CA TRP A 378 15.60 -9.01 -0.33
C TRP A 378 16.00 -7.67 0.28
N VAL A 379 15.27 -6.60 -0.02
CA VAL A 379 15.55 -5.23 0.46
C VAL A 379 14.89 -4.98 1.80
N CYS A 380 13.62 -5.35 1.94
CA CYS A 380 12.84 -5.27 3.17
C CYS A 380 12.83 -3.86 3.79
N GLU A 381 12.45 -2.84 3.04
CA GLU A 381 12.43 -1.43 3.48
C GLU A 381 11.60 -1.25 4.75
N HIS A 382 10.56 -2.08 4.93
CA HIS A 382 9.72 -2.09 6.12
C HIS A 382 10.48 -2.45 7.40
N ARG A 383 11.67 -3.08 7.29
CA ARG A 383 12.58 -3.42 8.38
C ARG A 383 13.70 -2.39 8.60
N TRP A 384 13.75 -1.35 7.79
CA TRP A 384 14.68 -0.25 8.06
C TRP A 384 14.24 0.53 9.31
N ARG A 385 15.17 0.73 10.26
CA ARG A 385 14.87 1.39 11.55
C ARG A 385 14.12 2.69 11.38
N GLN A 386 14.52 3.53 10.45
CA GLN A 386 13.89 4.81 10.15
C GLN A 386 12.44 4.67 9.69
N ILE A 387 12.07 3.53 9.15
CA ILE A 387 10.71 3.26 8.65
C ILE A 387 9.84 2.63 9.74
N TYR A 388 10.29 1.51 10.37
CA TYR A 388 9.43 0.88 11.37
C TYR A 388 9.22 1.75 12.62
N ASN A 389 10.21 2.54 13.02
CA ASN A 389 10.03 3.47 14.13
C ASN A 389 9.07 4.61 13.78
N MET A 390 9.05 5.06 12.51
CA MET A 390 8.07 6.04 12.06
C MET A 390 6.65 5.47 11.93
N VAL A 391 6.48 4.16 11.78
CA VAL A 391 5.17 3.51 11.99
C VAL A 391 4.72 3.68 13.44
N GLY A 392 5.60 3.48 14.40
CA GLY A 392 5.36 3.77 15.83
C GLY A 392 5.01 5.24 16.08
N PHE A 393 5.75 6.17 15.46
CA PHE A 393 5.42 7.60 15.49
C PHE A 393 3.99 7.88 15.00
N ARG A 394 3.61 7.35 13.82
CA ARG A 394 2.29 7.54 13.24
C ARG A 394 1.18 6.99 14.13
N ASN A 395 1.37 5.79 14.67
CA ASN A 395 0.40 5.17 15.59
C ASN A 395 0.21 6.01 16.85
N ASN A 396 1.30 6.55 17.42
CA ASN A 396 1.25 7.44 18.57
C ASN A 396 0.59 8.78 18.26
N ALA A 397 0.86 9.34 17.07
CA ALA A 397 0.26 10.61 16.65
C ALA A 397 -1.23 10.48 16.32
N GLY A 398 -1.67 9.31 15.86
CA GLY A 398 -3.07 9.03 15.53
C GLY A 398 -3.64 10.04 14.53
N LEU A 399 -4.84 10.56 14.83
CA LEU A 399 -5.53 11.55 14.00
C LEU A 399 -5.17 13.01 14.32
N THR A 400 -4.20 13.25 15.20
CA THR A 400 -3.81 14.61 15.60
C THR A 400 -3.35 15.41 14.38
N ALA A 401 -3.83 16.63 14.25
CA ALA A 401 -3.51 17.51 13.13
C ALA A 401 -2.04 17.98 13.16
N MET A 402 -1.52 18.41 11.99
CA MET A 402 -0.26 19.10 11.86
C MET A 402 -0.35 20.47 12.56
N ALA A 403 0.73 20.85 13.23
CA ALA A 403 0.89 22.15 13.90
C ALA A 403 2.36 22.57 13.91
N ASN A 404 2.64 23.80 14.34
CA ASN A 404 3.98 24.34 14.51
C ASN A 404 4.89 24.15 13.29
N TRP A 405 4.35 24.35 12.09
CA TRP A 405 5.18 24.32 10.88
C TRP A 405 6.29 25.37 10.93
N TRP A 406 7.47 24.95 10.54
CA TRP A 406 8.63 25.79 10.34
C TRP A 406 9.38 25.36 9.08
N ASP A 407 9.94 26.30 8.34
CA ASP A 407 10.86 26.07 7.22
C ASP A 407 11.91 27.20 7.13
N ASN A 408 13.01 26.91 6.46
CA ASN A 408 14.05 27.91 6.19
C ASN A 408 13.86 28.67 4.86
N GLY A 409 12.72 28.50 4.21
CA GLY A 409 12.45 29.00 2.87
C GLY A 409 12.96 28.09 1.74
N GLY A 410 13.64 26.99 2.05
CA GLY A 410 14.30 26.06 1.14
C GLY A 410 13.94 24.59 1.39
N TYR A 411 14.96 23.82 1.80
CA TYR A 411 14.87 22.36 1.95
C TYR A 411 14.98 21.90 3.42
N GLN A 412 14.82 22.80 4.38
CA GLN A 412 14.65 22.43 5.79
C GLN A 412 13.21 22.68 6.19
N ILE A 413 12.59 21.69 6.79
CA ILE A 413 11.23 21.77 7.32
C ILE A 413 11.15 21.09 8.69
N ALA A 414 10.21 21.55 9.52
CA ALA A 414 9.82 20.86 10.74
C ALA A 414 8.35 21.11 11.05
N PHE A 415 7.72 20.15 11.71
CA PHE A 415 6.34 20.31 12.20
C PHE A 415 6.06 19.35 13.35
N SER A 416 5.01 19.65 14.09
CA SER A 416 4.49 18.73 15.10
C SER A 416 3.16 18.12 14.68
N ARG A 417 2.82 17.00 15.31
CA ARG A 417 1.48 16.40 15.33
C ARG A 417 0.84 16.77 16.68
N GLY A 418 0.28 18.00 16.72
CA GLY A 418 -0.20 18.59 17.96
C GLY A 418 0.85 18.53 19.06
N ASN A 419 0.54 17.83 20.16
CA ASN A 419 1.43 17.59 21.30
C ASN A 419 1.90 16.13 21.43
N THR A 420 1.78 15.34 20.37
CA THR A 420 2.06 13.88 20.39
C THR A 420 3.32 13.47 19.66
N GLY A 421 3.74 14.23 18.65
CA GLY A 421 4.93 13.94 17.84
C GLY A 421 5.52 15.19 17.22
N PHE A 422 6.81 15.12 16.89
CA PHE A 422 7.54 16.19 16.20
C PHE A 422 8.56 15.57 15.25
N ILE A 423 8.71 16.17 14.07
CA ILE A 423 9.70 15.80 13.05
C ILE A 423 10.40 17.05 12.53
N ALA A 424 11.69 16.94 12.27
CA ALA A 424 12.49 17.92 11.54
C ALA A 424 13.30 17.23 10.44
N ILE A 425 13.39 17.86 9.28
CA ILE A 425 14.06 17.30 8.10
C ILE A 425 15.04 18.35 7.55
N ASN A 426 16.28 17.94 7.34
CA ASN A 426 17.29 18.73 6.63
C ASN A 426 17.67 18.03 5.32
N ASN A 427 17.25 18.60 4.21
CA ASN A 427 17.64 18.16 2.87
C ASN A 427 18.45 19.21 2.12
N GLU A 428 19.02 20.19 2.82
CA GLU A 428 19.96 21.17 2.21
C GLU A 428 21.27 20.48 1.80
N ALA A 429 21.92 21.02 0.75
CA ALA A 429 23.21 20.50 0.31
C ALA A 429 24.36 20.97 1.21
N ASN A 430 24.33 22.24 1.64
CA ASN A 430 25.45 22.92 2.24
C ASN A 430 25.09 23.69 3.52
N SER A 431 23.90 23.53 4.06
CA SER A 431 23.45 24.23 5.27
C SER A 431 22.93 23.25 6.32
N ASN A 432 23.63 23.16 7.44
CA ASN A 432 23.16 22.39 8.58
C ASN A 432 21.90 23.02 9.17
N LEU A 433 20.95 22.20 9.59
CA LEU A 433 19.86 22.67 10.43
C LEU A 433 20.39 22.78 11.85
N LYS A 434 20.36 24.00 12.41
CA LYS A 434 20.74 24.30 13.80
C LYS A 434 19.77 25.36 14.32
N GLN A 435 18.69 24.89 14.95
CA GLN A 435 17.59 25.80 15.30
C GLN A 435 16.87 25.33 16.56
N THR A 436 16.49 26.29 17.42
CA THR A 436 15.51 26.00 18.48
C THR A 436 14.11 26.07 17.89
N LEU A 437 13.40 24.94 17.92
CA LEU A 437 12.10 24.75 17.28
C LEU A 437 11.01 24.43 18.31
N LYS A 438 9.78 24.82 18.01
CA LYS A 438 8.61 24.49 18.82
C LYS A 438 8.13 23.08 18.47
N THR A 439 8.32 22.15 19.39
CA THR A 439 7.96 20.73 19.19
C THR A 439 6.49 20.44 19.52
N GLY A 440 5.86 21.27 20.33
CA GLY A 440 4.53 21.03 20.89
C GLY A 440 4.48 19.94 21.97
N LEU A 441 5.56 19.20 22.18
CA LEU A 441 5.66 18.12 23.14
C LEU A 441 5.84 18.63 24.58
N PRO A 442 5.39 17.89 25.60
CA PRO A 442 5.72 18.19 27.00
C PRO A 442 7.23 18.16 27.24
N GLY A 443 7.69 18.99 28.19
CA GLY A 443 9.10 19.00 28.61
C GLY A 443 9.59 17.63 29.06
N GLY A 444 10.84 17.30 28.72
CA GLY A 444 11.46 16.02 29.07
C GLY A 444 12.48 15.55 28.03
N LYS A 445 13.02 14.37 28.22
CA LYS A 445 13.99 13.76 27.33
C LYS A 445 13.35 12.68 26.47
N TYR A 446 13.61 12.72 25.19
CA TYR A 446 13.01 11.83 24.18
C TYR A 446 14.08 11.11 23.38
N CYS A 447 13.83 9.86 23.03
CA CYS A 447 14.63 9.15 22.05
C CYS A 447 14.32 9.68 20.65
N ASP A 448 15.35 10.02 19.87
CA ASP A 448 15.22 10.24 18.44
C ASP A 448 15.05 8.89 17.75
N VAL A 449 13.83 8.62 17.31
CA VAL A 449 13.44 7.31 16.77
C VAL A 449 13.98 7.05 15.35
N ILE A 450 14.62 8.04 14.74
CA ILE A 450 15.34 7.87 13.47
C ILE A 450 16.72 7.24 13.74
N SER A 451 17.45 7.76 14.73
CA SER A 451 18.83 7.32 15.01
C SER A 451 18.91 6.09 15.92
N GLY A 452 17.85 5.75 16.65
CA GLY A 452 17.85 4.61 17.57
C GLY A 452 16.47 4.10 17.96
N ASP A 453 16.48 3.08 18.80
CA ASP A 453 15.29 2.47 19.40
C ASP A 453 15.18 2.84 20.87
N VAL A 454 13.92 2.91 21.35
CA VAL A 454 13.63 3.02 22.78
C VAL A 454 13.91 1.66 23.44
N ASN A 455 14.69 1.67 24.51
CA ASN A 455 14.99 0.48 25.33
C ASN A 455 14.75 0.82 26.81
N GLY A 456 13.55 0.52 27.30
CA GLY A 456 13.12 0.94 28.62
C GLY A 456 13.19 2.47 28.76
N ASN A 457 13.97 2.95 29.74
CA ASN A 457 14.20 4.38 29.98
C ASN A 457 15.46 4.91 29.25
N SER A 458 15.94 4.23 28.24
CA SER A 458 17.11 4.61 27.45
C SER A 458 16.82 4.65 25.95
N CYS A 459 17.74 5.23 25.19
CA CYS A 459 17.72 5.28 23.73
C CYS A 459 19.01 4.70 23.21
N THR A 460 18.94 3.84 22.20
CA THR A 460 20.15 3.29 21.56
C THR A 460 20.83 4.30 20.62
N GLY A 461 20.13 5.37 20.25
CA GLY A 461 20.61 6.48 19.41
C GLY A 461 20.68 7.81 20.17
N SER A 462 20.50 8.89 19.43
CA SER A 462 20.50 10.25 19.97
C SER A 462 19.25 10.56 20.79
N THR A 463 19.37 11.53 21.68
CA THR A 463 18.24 12.00 22.50
C THR A 463 18.03 13.50 22.32
N ILE A 464 16.78 13.92 22.34
CA ILE A 464 16.37 15.32 22.27
C ILE A 464 15.77 15.74 23.60
N THR A 465 16.24 16.87 24.14
CA THR A 465 15.65 17.46 25.35
C THR A 465 14.66 18.54 24.93
N VAL A 466 13.39 18.36 25.31
CA VAL A 466 12.34 19.35 25.14
C VAL A 466 12.26 20.18 26.44
N ASN A 467 12.33 21.49 26.31
CA ASN A 467 12.21 22.44 27.41
C ASN A 467 10.78 22.48 27.98
N GLY A 468 10.61 23.08 29.14
CA GLY A 468 9.29 23.24 29.77
C GLY A 468 8.29 24.06 28.95
N ASP A 469 8.76 24.92 28.05
CA ASP A 469 7.94 25.70 27.11
C ASP A 469 7.59 24.97 25.80
N GLY A 470 8.02 23.69 25.66
CA GLY A 470 7.78 22.87 24.49
C GLY A 470 8.72 23.11 23.33
N THR A 471 9.83 23.83 23.54
CA THR A 471 10.89 24.04 22.52
C THR A 471 12.01 23.03 22.69
N ALA A 472 12.74 22.75 21.60
CA ALA A 472 13.97 21.96 21.62
C ALA A 472 15.00 22.50 20.63
N TYR A 473 16.29 22.43 20.98
CA TYR A 473 17.36 22.65 20.02
C TYR A 473 17.51 21.41 19.15
N ILE A 474 17.41 21.62 17.83
CA ILE A 474 17.53 20.58 16.81
C ILE A 474 18.77 20.84 15.98
N GLU A 475 19.62 19.85 15.84
CA GLU A 475 20.78 19.85 14.97
C GLU A 475 20.73 18.66 14.01
N ILE A 476 20.76 18.93 12.70
CA ILE A 476 20.86 17.91 11.64
C ILE A 476 21.92 18.38 10.66
N LEU A 477 23.06 17.69 10.66
CA LEU A 477 24.15 18.00 9.75
C LEU A 477 23.83 17.55 8.32
N THR A 478 24.34 18.25 7.31
CA THR A 478 24.26 17.82 5.92
C THR A 478 24.96 16.49 5.66
N SER A 479 25.99 16.18 6.47
CA SER A 479 26.75 14.93 6.43
C SER A 479 26.12 13.78 7.22
N ALA A 480 24.98 14.00 7.90
CA ALA A 480 24.31 12.94 8.63
C ALA A 480 23.79 11.84 7.67
N ASP A 481 23.90 10.58 8.06
CA ASP A 481 23.41 9.43 7.31
C ASP A 481 21.89 9.54 7.07
N ASP A 482 21.17 10.01 8.08
CA ASP A 482 19.74 10.31 8.02
C ASP A 482 19.54 11.82 8.17
N GLY A 483 18.87 12.45 7.21
CA GLY A 483 18.55 13.89 7.23
C GLY A 483 17.30 14.21 8.05
N VAL A 484 16.97 13.42 9.07
CA VAL A 484 15.74 13.51 9.84
C VAL A 484 16.01 13.35 11.33
N VAL A 485 15.27 14.05 12.15
CA VAL A 485 15.08 13.81 13.59
C VAL A 485 13.58 13.68 13.86
N ALA A 486 13.17 12.66 14.60
CA ALA A 486 11.77 12.47 14.98
C ALA A 486 11.64 11.98 16.42
N ILE A 487 10.73 12.62 17.17
CA ILE A 487 10.42 12.27 18.57
C ILE A 487 8.90 12.24 18.78
N HIS A 488 8.41 11.44 19.70
CA HIS A 488 7.00 11.36 20.04
C HIS A 488 6.79 10.98 21.51
N THR A 489 5.59 11.20 22.02
CA THR A 489 5.30 10.96 23.45
C THR A 489 5.52 9.52 23.89
N GLY A 490 5.31 8.53 23.01
CA GLY A 490 5.62 7.13 23.27
C GLY A 490 7.12 6.80 23.31
N ALA A 491 8.00 7.76 22.93
CA ALA A 491 9.46 7.62 22.98
C ALA A 491 10.10 8.53 24.05
N LYS A 492 9.30 9.01 25.02
CA LYS A 492 9.81 9.76 26.18
C LYS A 492 10.55 8.80 27.10
N ILE A 493 11.77 9.17 27.50
CA ILE A 493 12.66 8.34 28.35
C ILE A 493 12.96 8.96 29.72
N ALA A 494 12.68 10.26 29.91
CA ALA A 494 12.80 10.97 31.18
C ALA A 494 11.97 12.26 31.20
#